data_10fc1d91d62ff69ad4b032aff4d2b97b
#
_entry.id   10fc1d91d62ff69ad4b032aff4d2b97b
#
_cell.length_a   1.000
_cell.length_b   1.000
_cell.length_c   1.000
_cell.angle_alpha   90.00
_cell.angle_beta   90.00
_cell.angle_gamma   90.00
#
_symmetry.space_group_name_H-M   'P 1'
#
loop_
_entity.id
_entity.type
_entity.pdbx_description
1 polymer ?
#
loop_
_entity_poly.entity_id
_entity_poly.type
_entity_poly.pdbx_seq_one_letter_code
_entity_poly.pdbx_strand_id
1 'polypeptide(L)'
;RSPTLIRIMKSIKILCSLLLVLTVCSAFSLKGSKSVYIVGVSASFTDSLVYFTEIQLLDSVSLDKNKMLPERSQYSYQLKNYLENEEGLTNRTCFVYFSNSRKKLQKTINKMKTKYQKGKTLLIREVNPNAFKFKKPEE
;
A
#
# COMPACT_ATOMS: atom_id res chain seq x y z
N ARG A 1 45.74 16.85 -30.76
CA ARG A 1 45.73 15.97 -29.63
C ARG A 1 44.67 16.31 -28.60
N SER A 2 44.77 17.45 -28.01
CA SER A 2 43.77 17.94 -27.11
C SER A 2 42.36 17.98 -27.74
N PRO A 3 42.18 18.36 -29.00
CA PRO A 3 40.87 18.32 -29.63
C PRO A 3 40.24 16.93 -29.65
N THR A 4 41.01 15.90 -29.84
CA THR A 4 40.50 14.53 -29.86
C THR A 4 40.01 14.11 -28.48
N LEU A 5 40.74 14.45 -27.44
CA LEU A 5 40.37 14.15 -26.06
C LEU A 5 39.08 14.90 -25.67
N ILE A 6 38.97 16.16 -26.07
CA ILE A 6 37.79 16.97 -25.79
C ILE A 6 36.54 16.36 -26.47
N ARG A 7 36.68 15.87 -27.69
CA ARG A 7 35.59 15.19 -28.40
C ARG A 7 35.12 13.94 -27.67
N ILE A 8 36.04 13.15 -27.19
CA ILE A 8 35.75 11.91 -26.43
C ILE A 8 35.00 12.28 -25.15
N MET A 9 35.48 13.29 -24.43
CA MET A 9 34.84 13.73 -23.19
C MET A 9 33.45 14.25 -23.42
N LYS A 10 33.22 15.02 -24.50
CA LYS A 10 31.88 15.51 -24.87
C LYS A 10 30.93 14.36 -25.18
N SER A 11 31.41 13.36 -25.90
CA SER A 11 30.61 12.17 -26.23
C SER A 11 30.20 11.41 -24.98
N ILE A 12 31.09 11.27 -24.03
CA ILE A 12 30.82 10.57 -22.75
C ILE A 12 29.74 11.35 -21.98
N LYS A 13 29.84 12.67 -21.93
CA LYS A 13 28.84 13.51 -21.25
C LYS A 13 27.46 13.35 -21.87
N ILE A 14 27.39 13.34 -23.19
CA ILE A 14 26.13 13.16 -23.93
C ILE A 14 25.55 11.79 -23.65
N LEU A 15 26.37 10.77 -23.62
CA LEU A 15 25.92 9.40 -23.30
C LEU A 15 25.37 9.31 -21.89
N CYS A 16 26.04 9.92 -20.92
CA CYS A 16 25.56 9.95 -19.54
C CYS A 16 24.22 10.65 -19.41
N SER A 17 24.05 11.76 -20.13
CA SER A 17 22.78 12.50 -20.15
C SER A 17 21.65 11.65 -20.73
N LEU A 18 21.93 10.93 -21.81
CA LEU A 18 20.96 10.04 -22.44
C LEU A 18 20.55 8.91 -21.51
N LEU A 19 21.51 8.34 -20.80
CA LEU A 19 21.23 7.30 -19.82
C LEU A 19 20.34 7.80 -18.69
N LEU A 20 20.60 9.01 -18.22
CA LEU A 20 19.77 9.64 -17.17
C LEU A 20 18.34 9.83 -17.64
N VAL A 21 18.15 10.31 -18.87
CA VAL A 21 16.82 10.50 -19.44
C VAL A 21 16.07 9.17 -19.53
N LEU A 22 16.73 8.13 -19.97
CA LEU A 22 16.15 6.80 -20.06
C LEU A 22 15.74 6.28 -18.68
N THR A 23 16.55 6.52 -17.66
CA THR A 23 16.24 6.13 -16.30
C THR A 23 14.99 6.84 -15.79
N VAL A 24 14.87 8.13 -16.05
CA VAL A 24 13.71 8.93 -15.69
C VAL A 24 12.47 8.42 -16.40
N CYS A 25 12.57 8.11 -17.69
CA CYS A 25 11.46 7.55 -18.46
C CYS A 25 11.01 6.20 -17.89
N SER A 26 11.94 5.36 -17.50
CA SER A 26 11.60 4.07 -16.88
C SER A 26 10.87 4.27 -15.55
N ALA A 27 11.33 5.20 -14.73
CA ALA A 27 10.66 5.54 -13.47
C ALA A 27 9.25 6.09 -13.75
N PHE A 28 9.09 6.86 -14.81
CA PHE A 28 7.79 7.39 -15.21
C PHE A 28 6.85 6.27 -15.64
N SER A 29 7.36 5.30 -16.37
CA SER A 29 6.58 4.12 -16.77
C SER A 29 6.13 3.33 -15.56
N LEU A 30 6.98 3.19 -14.56
CA LEU A 30 6.65 2.51 -13.31
C LEU A 30 5.55 3.26 -12.56
N LYS A 31 5.57 4.59 -12.59
CA LYS A 31 4.49 5.40 -12.01
C LYS A 31 3.17 5.18 -12.72
N GLY A 32 3.20 4.91 -14.00
CA GLY A 32 2.02 4.59 -14.79
C GLY A 32 1.50 3.19 -14.56
N SER A 33 2.26 2.33 -13.86
CA SER A 33 1.78 0.99 -13.57
C SER A 33 0.64 1.05 -12.56
N LYS A 34 -0.31 0.13 -12.71
CA LYS A 34 -1.48 0.06 -11.85
C LYS A 34 -1.08 -0.44 -10.47
N SER A 35 -1.35 0.35 -9.46
CA SER A 35 -1.08 -0.03 -8.08
C SER A 35 -2.07 0.67 -7.15
N VAL A 36 -2.40 0.01 -6.07
CA VAL A 36 -3.32 0.50 -5.06
C VAL A 36 -2.71 0.25 -3.70
N TYR A 37 -2.83 1.22 -2.81
CA TYR A 37 -2.43 1.06 -1.42
C TYR A 37 -3.64 0.60 -0.61
N ILE A 38 -3.43 -0.31 0.33
CA ILE A 38 -4.50 -0.93 1.11
C ILE A 38 -4.12 -0.99 2.59
N VAL A 39 -5.14 -0.80 3.44
CA VAL A 39 -5.03 -0.99 4.88
C VAL A 39 -6.23 -1.80 5.33
N GLY A 40 -6.00 -2.80 6.18
CA GLY A 40 -7.06 -3.56 6.80
C GLY A 40 -7.35 -3.08 8.21
N VAL A 41 -8.60 -3.11 8.59
CA VAL A 41 -9.06 -2.72 9.91
C VAL A 41 -9.97 -3.81 10.44
N SER A 42 -9.80 -4.17 11.71
CA SER A 42 -10.63 -5.18 12.36
C SER A 42 -11.16 -4.68 13.69
N ALA A 43 -12.45 -4.80 13.90
CA ALA A 43 -13.11 -4.39 15.12
C ALA A 43 -14.10 -5.48 15.58
N SER A 44 -14.45 -5.46 16.84
CA SER A 44 -15.41 -6.42 17.38
C SER A 44 -16.36 -5.72 18.33
N PHE A 45 -17.57 -6.26 18.44
CA PHE A 45 -18.53 -5.81 19.43
C PHE A 45 -18.33 -6.46 20.80
N THR A 46 -17.49 -7.47 20.87
CA THR A 46 -17.27 -8.23 22.11
C THR A 46 -16.03 -7.78 22.89
N ASP A 47 -15.18 -6.95 22.27
CA ASP A 47 -14.01 -6.39 22.95
C ASP A 47 -13.80 -4.95 22.49
N SER A 48 -12.81 -4.28 23.08
CA SER A 48 -12.49 -2.88 22.77
C SER A 48 -11.22 -2.74 21.94
N LEU A 49 -10.79 -3.80 21.28
CA LEU A 49 -9.59 -3.79 20.46
C LEU A 49 -9.90 -3.49 19.00
N VAL A 50 -9.15 -2.60 18.39
CA VAL A 50 -9.22 -2.31 16.96
C VAL A 50 -7.84 -2.58 16.38
N TYR A 51 -7.77 -3.47 15.41
CA TYR A 51 -6.53 -3.85 14.74
C TYR A 51 -6.40 -3.13 13.41
N PHE A 52 -5.22 -2.58 13.16
CA PHE A 52 -4.87 -1.95 11.88
C PHE A 52 -3.67 -2.68 11.29
N THR A 53 -3.69 -2.95 10.00
CA THR A 53 -2.48 -3.36 9.28
C THR A 53 -1.68 -2.11 8.92
N GLU A 54 -0.43 -2.30 8.55
CA GLU A 54 0.31 -1.21 7.90
C GLU A 54 -0.26 -0.94 6.51
N ILE A 55 0.09 0.18 5.92
CA ILE A 55 -0.25 0.47 4.53
C ILE A 55 0.58 -0.46 3.65
N GLN A 56 -0.09 -1.22 2.80
CA GLN A 56 0.54 -2.19 1.90
C GLN A 56 0.27 -1.81 0.47
N LEU A 57 1.19 -2.13 -0.41
CA LEU A 57 1.07 -1.88 -1.84
C LEU A 57 0.60 -3.14 -2.54
N LEU A 58 -0.44 -3.01 -3.34
CA LEU A 58 -0.95 -4.07 -4.20
C LEU A 58 -0.49 -3.80 -5.63
N ASP A 59 0.47 -4.58 -6.10
CA ASP A 59 0.98 -4.45 -7.46
C ASP A 59 0.01 -5.06 -8.47
N SER A 60 -0.05 -4.47 -9.65
CA SER A 60 -0.87 -4.96 -10.77
C SER A 60 -2.37 -4.97 -10.47
N VAL A 61 -2.79 -4.08 -9.58
CA VAL A 61 -4.20 -3.89 -9.23
C VAL A 61 -4.59 -2.46 -9.55
N SER A 62 -5.77 -2.26 -10.10
CA SER A 62 -6.28 -0.91 -10.36
C SER A 62 -7.72 -0.81 -9.87
N LEU A 63 -8.10 0.40 -9.48
CA LEU A 63 -9.49 0.69 -9.11
C LEU A 63 -10.35 0.67 -10.35
N ASP A 64 -11.62 0.30 -10.19
CA ASP A 64 -12.56 0.25 -11.30
C ASP A 64 -13.07 1.64 -11.68
N LYS A 65 -14.06 1.72 -12.60
CA LYS A 65 -14.63 2.97 -13.09
C LYS A 65 -15.18 3.83 -11.95
N ASN A 66 -15.67 3.20 -10.90
CA ASN A 66 -16.27 3.87 -9.76
C ASN A 66 -15.26 4.13 -8.64
N LYS A 67 -13.96 3.97 -8.93
CA LYS A 67 -12.87 4.12 -7.96
C LYS A 67 -12.98 3.14 -6.79
N MET A 68 -13.54 1.96 -7.05
CA MET A 68 -13.66 0.90 -6.05
C MET A 68 -12.62 -0.18 -6.31
N LEU A 69 -12.20 -0.84 -5.25
CA LEU A 69 -11.25 -1.93 -5.34
C LEU A 69 -11.96 -3.21 -5.78
N PRO A 70 -11.58 -3.80 -6.92
CA PRO A 70 -12.17 -5.09 -7.33
C PRO A 70 -11.88 -6.15 -6.29
N GLU A 71 -12.88 -7.00 -6.02
CA GLU A 71 -12.78 -8.09 -5.07
C GLU A 71 -12.41 -7.65 -3.65
N ARG A 72 -12.88 -6.47 -3.26
CA ARG A 72 -12.63 -5.90 -1.94
C ARG A 72 -12.94 -6.87 -0.80
N SER A 73 -14.02 -7.63 -0.93
CA SER A 73 -14.42 -8.60 0.08
C SER A 73 -13.40 -9.72 0.28
N GLN A 74 -12.67 -10.09 -0.77
CA GLN A 74 -11.62 -11.10 -0.68
C GLN A 74 -10.46 -10.64 0.18
N TYR A 75 -10.10 -9.37 0.07
CA TYR A 75 -9.05 -8.80 0.92
C TYR A 75 -9.48 -8.75 2.38
N SER A 76 -10.72 -8.35 2.64
CA SER A 76 -11.26 -8.35 4.01
C SER A 76 -11.27 -9.77 4.59
N TYR A 77 -11.60 -10.74 3.78
CA TYR A 77 -11.61 -12.15 4.17
C TYR A 77 -10.19 -12.64 4.51
N GLN A 78 -9.19 -12.22 3.76
CA GLN A 78 -7.80 -12.58 4.04
C GLN A 78 -7.41 -12.15 5.45
N LEU A 79 -7.74 -10.91 5.82
CA LEU A 79 -7.45 -10.39 7.15
C LEU A 79 -8.22 -11.15 8.24
N LYS A 80 -9.50 -11.39 8.01
CA LYS A 80 -10.34 -12.13 8.95
C LYS A 80 -9.80 -13.53 9.18
N ASN A 81 -9.45 -14.22 8.09
CA ASN A 81 -8.91 -15.57 8.14
C ASN A 81 -7.60 -15.61 8.93
N TYR A 82 -6.72 -14.66 8.71
CA TYR A 82 -5.47 -14.56 9.43
C TYR A 82 -5.73 -14.37 10.94
N LEU A 83 -6.59 -13.43 11.29
CA LEU A 83 -6.86 -13.14 12.70
C LEU A 83 -7.51 -14.31 13.43
N GLU A 84 -8.43 -15.01 12.77
CA GLU A 84 -9.08 -16.18 13.36
C GLU A 84 -8.14 -17.36 13.51
N ASN A 85 -7.38 -17.69 12.47
CA ASN A 85 -6.58 -18.91 12.43
C ASN A 85 -5.20 -18.77 13.05
N GLU A 86 -4.56 -17.60 12.90
CA GLU A 86 -3.20 -17.41 13.38
C GLU A 86 -3.16 -16.72 14.75
N GLU A 87 -4.10 -15.79 15.00
CA GLU A 87 -4.12 -15.04 16.24
C GLU A 87 -5.24 -15.48 17.20
N GLY A 88 -6.10 -16.39 16.78
CA GLY A 88 -7.19 -16.86 17.61
C GLY A 88 -8.26 -15.83 17.90
N LEU A 89 -8.35 -14.79 17.09
CA LEU A 89 -9.30 -13.70 17.30
C LEU A 89 -10.55 -13.92 16.46
N THR A 90 -11.60 -14.44 17.09
CA THR A 90 -12.86 -14.74 16.41
C THR A 90 -13.87 -13.60 16.61
N ASN A 91 -14.95 -13.66 15.84
CA ASN A 91 -16.09 -12.72 15.95
C ASN A 91 -15.70 -11.27 15.69
N ARG A 92 -14.82 -11.04 14.72
CA ARG A 92 -14.39 -9.70 14.34
C ARG A 92 -14.90 -9.34 12.97
N THR A 93 -15.24 -8.07 12.80
CA THR A 93 -15.59 -7.50 11.50
C THR A 93 -14.34 -6.92 10.89
N CYS A 94 -14.00 -7.36 9.69
CA CYS A 94 -12.81 -6.90 8.97
C CYS A 94 -13.24 -6.17 7.71
N PHE A 95 -12.60 -5.04 7.45
CA PHE A 95 -12.85 -4.24 6.26
C PHE A 95 -11.55 -3.58 5.81
N VAL A 96 -11.53 -3.11 4.58
CA VAL A 96 -10.32 -2.54 4.01
C VAL A 96 -10.58 -1.13 3.48
N TYR A 97 -9.57 -0.30 3.62
CA TYR A 97 -9.50 1.03 3.02
C TYR A 97 -8.41 1.00 1.96
N PHE A 98 -8.60 1.73 0.89
CA PHE A 98 -7.70 1.70 -0.25
C PHE A 98 -7.64 3.04 -0.94
N SER A 99 -6.54 3.30 -1.64
CA SER A 99 -6.36 4.54 -2.40
C SER A 99 -5.21 4.35 -3.39
N ASN A 100 -5.26 5.08 -4.49
CA ASN A 100 -4.12 5.21 -5.39
C ASN A 100 -3.01 6.06 -4.77
N SER A 101 -3.33 6.85 -3.76
CA SER A 101 -2.38 7.74 -3.10
C SER A 101 -2.11 7.28 -1.67
N ARG A 102 -0.87 6.86 -1.42
CA ARG A 102 -0.44 6.47 -0.07
C ARG A 102 -0.65 7.60 0.94
N LYS A 103 -0.37 8.82 0.52
CA LYS A 103 -0.48 10.00 1.38
C LYS A 103 -1.93 10.24 1.80
N LYS A 104 -2.88 10.11 0.87
CA LYS A 104 -4.31 10.27 1.18
C LYS A 104 -4.78 9.17 2.12
N LEU A 105 -4.36 7.94 1.87
CA LEU A 105 -4.72 6.81 2.72
C LEU A 105 -4.16 6.99 4.13
N GLN A 106 -2.92 7.42 4.24
CA GLN A 106 -2.30 7.69 5.54
C GLN A 106 -3.08 8.75 6.33
N LYS A 107 -3.52 9.80 5.66
CA LYS A 107 -4.35 10.85 6.30
C LYS A 107 -5.66 10.28 6.83
N THR A 108 -6.32 9.46 6.02
CA THR A 108 -7.58 8.83 6.39
C THR A 108 -7.39 7.93 7.62
N ILE A 109 -6.36 7.10 7.61
CA ILE A 109 -6.07 6.19 8.71
C ILE A 109 -5.72 6.96 9.98
N ASN A 110 -4.92 8.01 9.87
CA ASN A 110 -4.56 8.85 11.02
C ASN A 110 -5.79 9.49 11.66
N LYS A 111 -6.74 9.97 10.85
CA LYS A 111 -8.00 10.54 11.34
C LYS A 111 -8.82 9.49 12.08
N MET A 112 -8.89 8.29 11.54
CA MET A 112 -9.62 7.18 12.16
C MET A 112 -9.00 6.80 13.51
N LYS A 113 -7.69 6.65 13.56
CA LYS A 113 -6.98 6.32 14.79
C LYS A 113 -7.21 7.39 15.86
N THR A 114 -7.12 8.66 15.48
CA THR A 114 -7.37 9.77 16.38
C THR A 114 -8.80 9.74 16.93
N LYS A 115 -9.77 9.49 16.07
CA LYS A 115 -11.18 9.40 16.45
C LYS A 115 -11.42 8.27 17.46
N TYR A 116 -10.83 7.09 17.20
CA TYR A 116 -10.98 5.95 18.10
C TYR A 116 -10.29 6.19 19.44
N GLN A 117 -9.13 6.84 19.46
CA GLN A 117 -8.40 7.14 20.66
C GLN A 117 -9.09 8.19 21.53
N LYS A 118 -9.82 9.11 20.90
CA LYS A 118 -10.53 10.20 21.61
C LYS A 118 -11.57 9.67 22.59
N GLY A 119 -12.23 8.58 22.22
CA GLY A 119 -13.24 7.98 23.07
C GLY A 119 -12.72 7.28 24.32
N LYS A 120 -11.43 7.00 24.37
CA LYS A 120 -10.74 6.29 25.45
C LYS A 120 -11.32 4.90 25.76
N THR A 121 -12.25 4.43 24.94
CA THR A 121 -12.88 3.13 25.12
C THR A 121 -12.30 2.07 24.20
N LEU A 122 -11.61 2.49 23.14
CA LEU A 122 -11.03 1.58 22.16
C LEU A 122 -9.50 1.61 22.24
N LEU A 123 -8.91 0.44 22.17
CA LEU A 123 -7.47 0.28 22.16
C LEU A 123 -7.02 -0.12 20.74
N ILE A 124 -6.08 0.64 20.20
CA ILE A 124 -5.55 0.38 18.87
C ILE A 124 -4.38 -0.59 18.97
N ARG A 125 -4.43 -1.64 18.15
CA ARG A 125 -3.37 -2.64 18.04
C ARG A 125 -2.94 -2.72 16.58
N GLU A 126 -1.72 -3.12 16.34
CA GLU A 126 -1.22 -3.30 14.99
C GLU A 126 -1.07 -4.77 14.66
N VAL A 127 -1.45 -5.12 13.43
CA VAL A 127 -1.22 -6.46 12.90
C VAL A 127 0.26 -6.55 12.54
N ASN A 128 0.91 -7.66 12.92
CA ASN A 128 2.33 -7.86 12.63
C ASN A 128 2.57 -7.83 11.11
N PRO A 129 3.32 -6.83 10.61
CA PRO A 129 3.53 -6.70 9.16
C PRO A 129 4.36 -7.83 8.57
N ASN A 130 5.12 -8.54 9.37
CA ASN A 130 5.89 -9.68 8.90
C ASN A 130 5.06 -10.95 8.82
N ALA A 131 3.93 -11.00 9.53
CA ALA A 131 3.08 -12.19 9.59
C ALA A 131 1.91 -12.12 8.62
N PHE A 132 1.45 -10.92 8.26
CA PHE A 132 0.29 -10.77 7.39
C PHE A 132 0.54 -9.77 6.27
N LYS A 133 0.25 -10.20 5.04
CA LYS A 133 0.28 -9.34 3.86
C LYS A 133 -0.90 -9.68 2.96
N PHE A 134 -1.55 -8.63 2.45
CA PHE A 134 -2.61 -8.81 1.47
C PHE A 134 -2.04 -9.34 0.16
N LYS A 135 -2.79 -10.22 -0.48
CA LYS A 135 -2.42 -10.78 -1.77
C LYS A 135 -3.56 -10.60 -2.76
N LYS A 136 -3.21 -10.29 -4.01
CA LYS A 136 -4.21 -10.23 -5.07
C LYS A 136 -4.89 -11.60 -5.17
N PRO A 137 -6.24 -11.64 -5.14
CA PRO A 137 -6.94 -12.91 -5.28
C PRO A 137 -6.62 -13.57 -6.62
N GLU A 138 -6.50 -14.89 -6.60
CA GLU A 138 -6.31 -15.66 -7.82
C GLU A 138 -7.61 -15.73 -8.60
N GLU A 139 -7.51 -15.62 -9.91
CA GLU A 139 -8.68 -15.72 -10.79
C GLU A 139 -9.09 -17.15 -11.03
#